data_ea49e0f4f5f54661d499eb236162ea9b
#
_entry.id   ea49e0f4f5f54661d499eb236162ea9b
#
_cell.length_a   1.000
_cell.length_b   1.000
_cell.length_c   1.000
_cell.angle_alpha   90.00
_cell.angle_beta   90.00
_cell.angle_gamma   90.00
#
_symmetry.space_group_name_H-M   'P 1'
#
loop_
_entity.id
_entity.type
_entity.pdbx_description
1 polymer ?
#
loop_
_entity_poly.entity_id
_entity_poly.type
_entity_poly.pdbx_seq_one_letter_code
_entity_poly.pdbx_strand_id
1 'polypeptide(L)'
;MTYKIISDTADKIKWVEYTLDGVKYEMGPDSVNGVLTHLTEAEAKARAEKEKAWNDNALNRALTNVRITRNNLLAETDFYALDDVTMSNDMKTYRQELRDITNGLDTVDKCNAVTWPTKP
;
A
#
# COMPACT_ATOMS: atom_id res chain seq x y z
N MET A 1 -18.94 -22.51 -2.44
CA MET A 1 -19.03 -21.93 -3.79
C MET A 1 -18.15 -20.69 -3.89
N THR A 2 -17.38 -20.60 -4.95
CA THR A 2 -16.46 -19.48 -5.16
C THR A 2 -17.18 -18.20 -5.57
N TYR A 3 -18.21 -18.34 -6.38
CA TYR A 3 -19.02 -17.23 -6.89
C TYR A 3 -20.47 -17.36 -6.45
N LYS A 4 -21.06 -16.27 -5.99
CA LYS A 4 -22.50 -16.23 -5.70
C LYS A 4 -23.07 -14.82 -5.86
N ILE A 5 -24.35 -14.77 -6.21
CA ILE A 5 -25.12 -13.54 -6.20
C ILE A 5 -25.51 -13.24 -4.76
N ILE A 6 -25.22 -12.04 -4.27
CA ILE A 6 -25.63 -11.58 -2.95
C ILE A 6 -27.10 -11.17 -3.05
N SER A 7 -27.85 -11.30 -1.94
CA SER A 7 -29.24 -10.87 -1.92
C SER A 7 -29.39 -9.42 -2.38
N ASP A 8 -30.23 -9.19 -3.39
CA ASP A 8 -30.50 -7.84 -3.88
C ASP A 8 -31.36 -7.08 -2.87
N THR A 9 -30.73 -6.18 -2.14
CA THR A 9 -31.37 -5.28 -1.19
C THR A 9 -31.30 -3.85 -1.71
N ALA A 10 -31.96 -2.91 -1.04
CA ALA A 10 -31.87 -1.49 -1.40
C ALA A 10 -30.42 -0.98 -1.43
N ASP A 11 -29.54 -1.54 -0.57
CA ASP A 11 -28.14 -1.13 -0.46
C ASP A 11 -27.21 -1.87 -1.41
N LYS A 12 -27.58 -3.07 -1.87
CA LYS A 12 -26.71 -3.95 -2.67
C LYS A 12 -27.47 -4.57 -3.85
N ILE A 13 -27.95 -3.72 -4.74
CA ILE A 13 -28.65 -4.16 -5.95
C ILE A 13 -27.64 -4.74 -6.95
N LYS A 14 -27.87 -5.99 -7.40
CA LYS A 14 -27.04 -6.68 -8.39
C LYS A 14 -25.60 -6.91 -7.96
N TRP A 15 -25.35 -7.05 -6.67
CA TRP A 15 -24.02 -7.36 -6.15
C TRP A 15 -23.72 -8.86 -6.21
N VAL A 16 -22.45 -9.18 -6.33
CA VAL A 16 -21.92 -10.55 -6.32
C VAL A 16 -20.80 -10.67 -5.30
N GLU A 17 -20.53 -11.90 -4.89
CA GLU A 17 -19.40 -12.23 -4.00
C GLU A 17 -18.52 -13.27 -4.71
N TYR A 18 -17.22 -13.04 -4.69
CA TYR A 18 -16.24 -14.00 -5.18
C TYR A 18 -15.24 -14.32 -4.06
N THR A 19 -15.02 -15.59 -3.79
CA THR A 19 -14.06 -16.05 -2.79
C THR A 19 -12.79 -16.52 -3.49
N LEU A 20 -11.67 -15.88 -3.16
CA LEU A 20 -10.35 -16.19 -3.70
C LEU A 20 -9.38 -16.42 -2.54
N ASP A 21 -8.79 -17.62 -2.48
CA ASP A 21 -7.85 -18.01 -1.43
C ASP A 21 -8.41 -17.78 -0.01
N GLY A 22 -9.69 -18.07 0.18
CA GLY A 22 -10.37 -17.95 1.47
C GLY A 22 -10.84 -16.54 1.81
N VAL A 23 -10.56 -15.55 0.97
CA VAL A 23 -10.98 -14.16 1.16
C VAL A 23 -12.19 -13.85 0.27
N LYS A 24 -13.20 -13.24 0.86
CA LYS A 24 -14.44 -12.86 0.17
C LYS A 24 -14.34 -11.43 -0.35
N TYR A 25 -14.62 -11.28 -1.64
CA TYR A 25 -14.66 -9.98 -2.32
C TYR A 25 -16.08 -9.70 -2.77
N GLU A 26 -16.67 -8.62 -2.27
CA GLU A 26 -17.99 -8.17 -2.69
C GLU A 26 -17.85 -7.10 -3.77
N MET A 27 -18.60 -7.22 -4.86
CA MET A 27 -18.47 -6.35 -6.01
C MET A 27 -19.84 -5.87 -6.50
N GLY A 28 -19.91 -4.59 -6.80
CA GLY A 28 -21.10 -3.98 -7.37
C GLY A 28 -21.31 -4.38 -8.83
N PRO A 29 -22.50 -4.03 -9.38
CA PRO A 29 -22.87 -4.37 -10.74
C PRO A 29 -22.11 -3.53 -11.78
N ASP A 30 -22.07 -4.05 -13.01
CA ASP A 30 -21.76 -3.26 -14.19
C ASP A 30 -23.00 -2.57 -14.71
N SER A 31 -22.82 -1.46 -15.41
CA SER A 31 -23.88 -0.77 -16.14
C SER A 31 -23.64 -0.94 -17.64
N VAL A 32 -24.58 -1.59 -18.32
CA VAL A 32 -24.54 -1.77 -19.77
C VAL A 32 -25.77 -1.07 -20.35
N ASN A 33 -25.56 -0.05 -21.18
CA ASN A 33 -26.63 0.76 -21.76
C ASN A 33 -27.62 1.29 -20.71
N GLY A 34 -27.11 1.70 -19.54
CA GLY A 34 -27.94 2.22 -18.46
C GLY A 34 -28.64 1.15 -17.61
N VAL A 35 -28.40 -0.13 -17.89
CA VAL A 35 -29.00 -1.25 -17.14
C VAL A 35 -27.95 -1.90 -16.26
N LEU A 36 -28.27 -2.05 -14.96
CA LEU A 36 -27.40 -2.74 -14.02
C LEU A 36 -27.45 -4.24 -14.26
N THR A 37 -26.29 -4.86 -14.33
CA THR A 37 -26.14 -6.32 -14.48
C THR A 37 -25.14 -6.87 -13.47
N HIS A 38 -25.43 -8.06 -12.95
CA HIS A 38 -24.45 -8.77 -12.12
C HIS A 38 -23.18 -9.03 -12.92
N LEU A 39 -22.00 -8.91 -12.26
CA LEU A 39 -20.77 -9.40 -12.84
C LEU A 39 -20.90 -10.91 -13.08
N THR A 40 -20.36 -11.38 -14.18
CA THR A 40 -20.23 -12.82 -14.42
C THR A 40 -19.15 -13.39 -13.49
N GLU A 41 -19.15 -14.73 -13.35
CA GLU A 41 -18.11 -15.39 -12.56
C GLU A 41 -16.69 -15.05 -13.06
N ALA A 42 -16.49 -15.01 -14.38
CA ALA A 42 -15.21 -14.68 -14.97
C ALA A 42 -14.80 -13.23 -14.68
N GLU A 43 -15.72 -12.29 -14.78
CA GLU A 43 -15.49 -10.88 -14.46
C GLU A 43 -15.19 -10.69 -12.97
N ALA A 44 -15.96 -11.35 -12.10
CA ALA A 44 -15.75 -11.30 -10.66
C ALA A 44 -14.39 -11.88 -10.26
N LYS A 45 -14.01 -13.00 -10.86
CA LYS A 45 -12.70 -13.62 -10.65
C LYS A 45 -11.56 -12.68 -11.04
N ALA A 46 -11.64 -12.07 -12.22
CA ALA A 46 -10.61 -11.14 -12.70
C ALA A 46 -10.44 -9.94 -11.77
N ARG A 47 -11.54 -9.38 -11.28
CA ARG A 47 -11.50 -8.25 -10.34
C ARG A 47 -10.95 -8.66 -8.98
N ALA A 48 -11.34 -9.83 -8.46
CA ALA A 48 -10.81 -10.35 -7.20
C ALA A 48 -9.30 -10.58 -7.27
N GLU A 49 -8.82 -11.16 -8.36
CA GLU A 49 -7.38 -11.38 -8.58
C GLU A 49 -6.60 -10.06 -8.63
N LYS A 50 -7.16 -9.05 -9.29
CA LYS A 50 -6.56 -7.73 -9.39
C LYS A 50 -6.51 -7.03 -8.04
N GLU A 51 -7.58 -7.10 -7.26
CA GLU A 51 -7.64 -6.53 -5.92
C GLU A 51 -6.68 -7.23 -4.97
N LYS A 52 -6.61 -8.57 -5.03
CA LYS A 52 -5.66 -9.35 -4.25
C LYS A 52 -4.23 -8.94 -4.56
N ALA A 53 -3.87 -8.84 -5.85
CA ALA A 53 -2.53 -8.42 -6.25
C ALA A 53 -2.20 -7.01 -5.75
N TRP A 54 -3.15 -6.10 -5.81
CA TRP A 54 -2.99 -4.75 -5.26
C TRP A 54 -2.75 -4.79 -3.74
N ASN A 55 -3.57 -5.57 -3.00
CA ASN A 55 -3.45 -5.69 -1.55
C ASN A 55 -2.14 -6.37 -1.14
N ASP A 56 -1.73 -7.43 -1.86
CA ASP A 56 -0.47 -8.14 -1.61
C ASP A 56 0.74 -7.22 -1.80
N ASN A 57 0.60 -6.19 -2.65
CA ASN A 57 1.67 -5.24 -2.92
C ASN A 57 1.62 -3.99 -2.02
N ALA A 58 0.68 -3.91 -1.08
CA ALA A 58 0.48 -2.73 -0.23
C ALA A 58 1.71 -2.40 0.61
N LEU A 59 2.37 -3.43 1.18
CA LEU A 59 3.58 -3.22 1.98
C LEU A 59 4.72 -2.64 1.13
N ASN A 60 4.90 -3.15 -0.09
CA ASN A 60 5.94 -2.63 -1.00
C ASN A 60 5.68 -1.17 -1.35
N ARG A 61 4.42 -0.78 -1.58
CA ARG A 61 4.08 0.62 -1.83
C ARG A 61 4.38 1.50 -0.62
N ALA A 62 4.01 1.05 0.57
CA ALA A 62 4.27 1.79 1.82
C ALA A 62 5.77 1.94 2.07
N LEU A 63 6.56 0.87 1.87
CA LEU A 63 8.02 0.93 1.99
C LEU A 63 8.65 1.86 0.96
N THR A 64 8.14 1.86 -0.27
CA THR A 64 8.62 2.77 -1.32
C THR A 64 8.44 4.23 -0.89
N ASN A 65 7.28 4.58 -0.33
CA ASN A 65 7.01 5.93 0.16
C ASN A 65 7.96 6.33 1.30
N VAL A 66 8.21 5.42 2.24
CA VAL A 66 9.17 5.63 3.33
C VAL A 66 10.58 5.87 2.76
N ARG A 67 11.00 5.06 1.80
CA ARG A 67 12.33 5.20 1.17
C ARG A 67 12.48 6.52 0.40
N ILE A 68 11.43 6.97 -0.28
CA ILE A 68 11.44 8.27 -0.99
C ILE A 68 11.65 9.40 0.01
N THR A 69 10.91 9.42 1.11
CA THR A 69 11.05 10.44 2.16
C THR A 69 12.45 10.37 2.78
N ARG A 70 12.93 9.19 3.12
CA ARG A 70 14.28 8.97 3.64
C ARG A 70 15.34 9.52 2.71
N ASN A 71 15.24 9.21 1.42
CA ASN A 71 16.22 9.64 0.44
C ASN A 71 16.23 11.17 0.28
N ASN A 72 15.06 11.81 0.36
CA ASN A 72 14.97 13.26 0.33
C ASN A 72 15.63 13.89 1.56
N LEU A 73 15.42 13.29 2.75
CA LEU A 73 16.06 13.78 3.98
C LEU A 73 17.57 13.57 3.97
N LEU A 74 18.04 12.45 3.42
CA LEU A 74 19.49 12.21 3.25
C LEU A 74 20.09 13.23 2.26
N ALA A 75 19.41 13.51 1.17
CA ALA A 75 19.87 14.46 0.17
C ALA A 75 20.06 15.88 0.76
N GLU A 76 19.22 16.28 1.69
CA GLU A 76 19.35 17.58 2.37
C GLU A 76 20.68 17.76 3.11
N THR A 77 21.31 16.65 3.51
CA THR A 77 22.54 16.66 4.32
C THR A 77 23.73 16.01 3.63
N ASP A 78 23.62 15.65 2.35
CA ASP A 78 24.70 14.99 1.61
C ASP A 78 25.97 15.83 1.54
N PHE A 79 25.84 17.14 1.51
CA PHE A 79 27.01 18.04 1.45
C PHE A 79 27.92 17.90 2.68
N TYR A 80 27.40 17.43 3.82
CA TYR A 80 28.23 17.18 5.02
C TYR A 80 29.18 16.00 4.84
N ALA A 81 28.98 15.17 3.81
CA ALA A 81 29.87 14.05 3.50
C ALA A 81 31.07 14.45 2.63
N LEU A 82 31.16 15.70 2.20
CA LEU A 82 32.29 16.21 1.41
C LEU A 82 33.56 16.30 2.27
N ASP A 83 34.71 16.08 1.64
CA ASP A 83 36.01 16.02 2.34
C ASP A 83 36.36 17.30 3.09
N ASP A 84 35.95 18.43 2.60
CA ASP A 84 36.23 19.75 3.18
C ASP A 84 35.17 20.22 4.18
N VAL A 85 34.20 19.38 4.52
CA VAL A 85 33.14 19.67 5.49
C VAL A 85 33.25 18.69 6.66
N THR A 86 33.29 19.22 7.88
CA THR A 86 33.33 18.39 9.10
C THR A 86 31.88 18.04 9.50
N MET A 87 31.59 16.75 9.53
CA MET A 87 30.30 16.24 9.99
C MET A 87 30.33 16.01 11.50
N SER A 88 29.37 16.61 12.23
CA SER A 88 29.24 16.37 13.66
C SER A 88 28.81 14.94 13.97
N ASN A 89 29.06 14.46 15.19
CA ASN A 89 28.58 13.15 15.61
C ASN A 89 27.06 13.07 15.60
N ASP A 90 26.35 14.14 15.96
CA ASP A 90 24.90 14.19 15.93
C ASP A 90 24.38 14.04 14.49
N MET A 91 25.03 14.66 13.52
CA MET A 91 24.67 14.51 12.12
C MET A 91 24.93 13.09 11.61
N LYS A 92 26.04 12.48 12.02
CA LYS A 92 26.33 11.08 11.68
C LYS A 92 25.26 10.14 12.22
N THR A 93 24.83 10.35 13.45
CA THR A 93 23.77 9.57 14.10
C THR A 93 22.43 9.76 13.36
N TYR A 94 22.06 10.99 13.06
CA TYR A 94 20.86 11.31 12.30
C TYR A 94 20.84 10.59 10.95
N ARG A 95 21.91 10.67 10.18
CA ARG A 95 22.02 10.02 8.87
C ARG A 95 21.96 8.50 8.99
N GLN A 96 22.58 7.92 10.03
CA GLN A 96 22.51 6.48 10.26
C GLN A 96 21.10 6.03 10.62
N GLU A 97 20.39 6.78 11.45
CA GLU A 97 18.99 6.51 11.78
C GLU A 97 18.11 6.56 10.53
N LEU A 98 18.37 7.48 9.61
CA LEU A 98 17.65 7.53 8.33
C LEU A 98 17.93 6.29 7.48
N ARG A 99 19.19 5.83 7.41
CA ARG A 99 19.51 4.61 6.64
C ARG A 99 18.80 3.38 7.22
N ASP A 100 18.65 3.33 8.53
CA ASP A 100 18.07 2.20 9.23
C ASP A 100 16.56 2.30 9.39
N ILE A 101 15.93 3.36 8.89
CA ILE A 101 14.52 3.65 9.15
C ILE A 101 13.56 2.54 8.68
N THR A 102 13.94 1.78 7.66
CA THR A 102 13.12 0.69 7.13
C THR A 102 13.31 -0.63 7.87
N ASN A 103 14.27 -0.72 8.79
CA ASN A 103 14.49 -1.94 9.55
C ASN A 103 13.28 -2.23 10.45
N GLY A 104 12.74 -3.45 10.33
CA GLY A 104 11.61 -3.88 11.10
C GLY A 104 10.24 -3.40 10.58
N LEU A 105 10.18 -2.67 9.47
CA LEU A 105 8.92 -2.24 8.87
C LEU A 105 8.34 -3.36 8.01
N ASP A 106 7.70 -4.32 8.64
CA ASP A 106 7.16 -5.53 8.01
C ASP A 106 5.64 -5.48 7.79
N THR A 107 4.99 -4.40 8.16
CA THR A 107 3.55 -4.18 7.93
C THR A 107 3.30 -2.77 7.42
N VAL A 108 2.16 -2.58 6.75
CA VAL A 108 1.71 -1.25 6.29
C VAL A 108 1.53 -0.30 7.47
N ASP A 109 0.95 -0.79 8.58
CA ASP A 109 0.74 0.03 9.78
C ASP A 109 2.05 0.54 10.37
N LYS A 110 3.09 -0.29 10.41
CA LYS A 110 4.42 0.13 10.87
C LYS A 110 5.02 1.19 9.96
N CYS A 111 4.85 1.05 8.64
CA CYS A 111 5.30 2.07 7.69
C CYS A 111 4.60 3.41 7.90
N ASN A 112 3.29 3.38 8.16
CA ASN A 112 2.50 4.59 8.39
C ASN A 112 2.79 5.25 9.75
N ALA A 113 3.26 4.46 10.72
CA ALA A 113 3.55 4.91 12.08
C ALA A 113 5.04 5.25 12.29
N VAL A 114 5.85 5.25 11.23
CA VAL A 114 7.29 5.52 11.35
C VAL A 114 7.54 6.90 11.95
N THR A 115 8.47 6.96 12.91
CA THR A 115 8.91 8.20 13.54
C THR A 115 10.23 8.63 12.92
N TRP A 116 10.24 9.81 12.32
CA TRP A 116 11.43 10.34 11.69
C TRP A 116 12.36 10.99 12.71
N PRO A 117 13.68 10.74 12.63
CA PRO A 117 14.62 11.40 13.53
C PRO A 117 14.64 12.90 13.29
N THR A 118 14.96 13.65 14.33
CA THR A 118 15.04 15.11 14.26
C THR A 118 16.40 15.52 13.73
N LYS A 119 16.43 16.34 12.70
CA LYS A 119 17.65 16.91 12.13
C LYS A 119 18.36 17.79 13.16
N PRO A 120 19.64 17.56 13.45
CA PRO A 120 20.40 18.37 14.39
C PRO A 120 20.69 19.77 13.86
#